data_3d7fbd4002193bb05a6041e620ba89f3
#
_entry.id   3d7fbd4002193bb05a6041e620ba89f3
#
_cell.length_a   1.000
_cell.length_b   1.000
_cell.length_c   1.000
_cell.angle_alpha   90.00
_cell.angle_beta   90.00
_cell.angle_gamma   90.00
#
_symmetry.space_group_name_H-M   'P 1'
#
loop_
_entity.id
_entity.type
_entity.pdbx_description
1 polymer ?
#
loop_
_entity_poly.entity_id
_entity_poly.type
_entity_poly.pdbx_seq_one_letter_code
_entity_poly.pdbx_strand_id
1 'polypeptide(L)'
;MYSSDSRVDAVGACVGVRGSRIRNIVEELGGEKIDIVRWNESPELYIRNALSPSEIDHIEFDRNNQRARVIVPEDQLSLAIGRKGQNVRLSSRLTGWNLDIMTINQHSAWREKGRQEIASLPGVGEATINNMFIAGFESFHDIMELGIDRLKEIKGIAEKKALEIYNFAVEGYRKRLDVDSREVVEAKGERDARPESSGAAPAEAEDAGNESPVDI
;
A
#
# COMPACT_ATOMS: atom_id res chain seq x y z
N MET A 1 14.32 9.10 -14.16
CA MET A 1 15.32 9.93 -14.84
C MET A 1 16.68 9.78 -14.19
N TYR A 2 17.73 9.63 -14.98
CA TYR A 2 19.11 9.43 -14.53
C TYR A 2 20.07 10.20 -15.45
N SER A 3 21.18 10.69 -14.93
CA SER A 3 22.30 11.24 -15.69
C SER A 3 23.59 10.52 -15.31
N SER A 4 24.41 10.18 -16.27
CA SER A 4 25.75 9.63 -16.05
C SER A 4 26.74 10.69 -15.57
N ASP A 5 26.47 11.98 -15.85
CA ASP A 5 27.24 13.12 -15.32
C ASP A 5 26.56 13.66 -14.08
N SER A 6 27.24 13.55 -12.93
CA SER A 6 26.74 14.02 -11.62
C SER A 6 26.50 15.54 -11.54
N ARG A 7 27.09 16.31 -12.47
CA ARG A 7 26.91 17.76 -12.56
C ARG A 7 25.61 18.16 -13.25
N VAL A 8 24.92 17.22 -13.89
CA VAL A 8 23.67 17.44 -14.62
C VAL A 8 22.49 17.07 -13.73
N ASP A 9 21.62 18.05 -13.46
CA ASP A 9 20.31 17.75 -12.86
C ASP A 9 19.37 17.15 -13.91
N ALA A 10 19.25 15.83 -13.88
CA ALA A 10 18.45 15.08 -14.84
C ALA A 10 16.96 15.46 -14.82
N VAL A 11 16.40 15.78 -13.63
CA VAL A 11 14.99 16.16 -13.48
C VAL A 11 14.79 17.58 -13.99
N GLY A 12 15.62 18.52 -13.58
CA GLY A 12 15.57 19.91 -14.04
C GLY A 12 15.75 20.04 -15.55
N ALA A 13 16.61 19.20 -16.14
CA ALA A 13 16.81 19.17 -17.59
C ALA A 13 15.54 18.71 -18.35
N CYS A 14 14.77 17.79 -17.79
CA CYS A 14 13.50 17.34 -18.37
C CYS A 14 12.36 18.33 -18.18
N VAL A 15 12.27 18.93 -16.99
CA VAL A 15 11.23 19.91 -16.65
C VAL A 15 11.42 21.20 -17.47
N GLY A 16 12.67 21.65 -17.60
CA GLY A 16 13.01 22.90 -18.26
C GLY A 16 12.71 24.14 -17.41
N VAL A 17 13.10 25.30 -17.90
CA VAL A 17 12.89 26.57 -17.19
C VAL A 17 11.38 26.80 -16.97
N ARG A 18 10.98 26.93 -15.71
CA ARG A 18 9.56 27.12 -15.31
C ARG A 18 8.61 26.06 -15.86
N GLY A 19 9.11 24.84 -16.13
CA GLY A 19 8.30 23.74 -16.64
C GLY A 19 7.98 23.82 -18.12
N SER A 20 8.71 24.61 -18.91
CA SER A 20 8.40 24.83 -20.33
C SER A 20 8.45 23.53 -21.15
N ARG A 21 9.44 22.67 -20.92
CA ARG A 21 9.59 21.43 -21.69
C ARG A 21 8.51 20.41 -21.34
N ILE A 22 8.25 20.21 -20.05
CA ILE A 22 7.24 19.24 -19.64
C ILE A 22 5.85 19.66 -20.03
N ARG A 23 5.53 20.95 -20.04
CA ARG A 23 4.24 21.47 -20.49
C ARG A 23 3.95 21.14 -21.94
N ASN A 24 4.91 21.33 -22.82
CA ASN A 24 4.75 21.00 -24.24
C ASN A 24 4.44 19.50 -24.43
N ILE A 25 5.10 18.62 -23.65
CA ILE A 25 4.83 17.18 -23.71
C ILE A 25 3.43 16.84 -23.17
N VAL A 26 3.02 17.48 -22.06
CA VAL A 26 1.67 17.30 -21.47
C VAL A 26 0.59 17.75 -22.48
N GLU A 27 0.81 18.86 -23.19
CA GLU A 27 -0.10 19.35 -24.23
C GLU A 27 -0.18 18.37 -25.41
N GLU A 28 0.95 17.83 -25.87
CA GLU A 28 1.02 16.83 -26.94
C GLU A 28 0.30 15.52 -26.55
N LEU A 29 0.34 15.15 -25.26
CA LEU A 29 -0.35 13.98 -24.71
C LEU A 29 -1.81 14.26 -24.32
N GLY A 30 -2.39 15.37 -24.77
CA GLY A 30 -3.81 15.69 -24.52
C GLY A 30 -4.11 16.08 -23.07
N GLY A 31 -3.13 16.57 -22.33
CA GLY A 31 -3.28 17.02 -20.95
C GLY A 31 -3.02 15.95 -19.88
N GLU A 32 -2.48 14.78 -20.26
CA GLU A 32 -2.08 13.77 -19.28
C GLU A 32 -0.99 14.31 -18.35
N LYS A 33 -1.19 14.07 -17.04
CA LYS A 33 -0.20 14.46 -16.02
C LYS A 33 1.00 13.53 -16.09
N ILE A 34 2.20 14.14 -16.08
CA ILE A 34 3.46 13.42 -16.10
C ILE A 34 4.20 13.71 -14.80
N ASP A 35 4.52 12.65 -14.05
CA ASP A 35 5.40 12.72 -12.90
C ASP A 35 6.82 12.28 -13.29
N ILE A 36 7.81 13.08 -12.92
CA ILE A 36 9.21 12.81 -13.19
C ILE A 36 9.89 12.35 -11.91
N VAL A 37 10.30 11.10 -11.89
CA VAL A 37 10.96 10.49 -10.74
C VAL A 37 12.46 10.35 -11.00
N ARG A 38 13.29 10.79 -10.04
CA ARG A 38 14.72 10.57 -10.06
C ARG A 38 15.01 9.09 -9.79
N TRP A 39 15.64 8.44 -10.75
CA TRP A 39 16.10 7.07 -10.58
C TRP A 39 17.27 7.00 -9.58
N ASN A 40 17.33 5.94 -8.82
CA ASN A 40 18.43 5.63 -7.92
C ASN A 40 18.73 4.14 -7.96
N GLU A 41 20.01 3.79 -7.81
CA GLU A 41 20.45 2.40 -7.75
C GLU A 41 19.98 1.70 -6.46
N SER A 42 19.89 2.45 -5.34
CA SER A 42 19.30 1.97 -4.10
C SER A 42 17.78 1.83 -4.26
N PRO A 43 17.22 0.62 -4.11
CA PRO A 43 15.77 0.42 -4.16
C PRO A 43 15.02 1.28 -3.15
N GLU A 44 15.58 1.46 -1.96
CA GLU A 44 14.98 2.29 -0.91
C GLU A 44 14.83 3.75 -1.35
N LEU A 45 15.91 4.35 -1.85
CA LEU A 45 15.87 5.73 -2.32
C LEU A 45 15.00 5.88 -3.57
N TYR A 46 14.96 4.87 -4.43
CA TYR A 46 14.10 4.90 -5.61
C TYR A 46 12.62 4.84 -5.25
N ILE A 47 12.23 3.99 -4.29
CA ILE A 47 10.86 3.92 -3.77
C ILE A 47 10.48 5.24 -3.08
N ARG A 48 11.36 5.82 -2.25
CA ARG A 48 11.14 7.12 -1.62
C ARG A 48 10.90 8.21 -2.67
N ASN A 49 11.70 8.25 -3.72
CA ASN A 49 11.53 9.19 -4.82
C ASN A 49 10.19 8.98 -5.58
N ALA A 50 9.80 7.72 -5.78
CA ALA A 50 8.57 7.38 -6.51
C ALA A 50 7.29 7.70 -5.74
N LEU A 51 7.34 7.67 -4.40
CA LEU A 51 6.22 8.01 -3.53
C LEU A 51 6.22 9.48 -3.07
N SER A 52 7.22 10.28 -3.50
CA SER A 52 7.23 11.71 -3.19
C SER A 52 5.94 12.39 -3.70
N PRO A 53 5.35 13.34 -2.95
CA PRO A 53 5.90 14.03 -1.77
C PRO A 53 5.58 13.36 -0.40
N SER A 54 5.10 12.13 -0.37
CA SER A 54 4.79 11.44 0.90
C SER A 54 6.06 11.21 1.72
N GLU A 55 5.98 11.45 3.02
CA GLU A 55 7.03 11.11 3.95
C GLU A 55 6.97 9.61 4.28
N ILE A 56 8.14 8.98 4.37
CA ILE A 56 8.28 7.55 4.65
C ILE A 56 9.19 7.38 5.86
N ASP A 57 8.68 6.72 6.90
CA ASP A 57 9.46 6.41 8.09
C ASP A 57 10.55 5.39 7.78
N HIS A 58 10.16 4.20 7.34
CA HIS A 58 11.10 3.17 6.90
C HIS A 58 10.49 2.20 5.88
N ILE A 59 11.35 1.39 5.26
CA ILE A 59 10.95 0.38 4.27
C ILE A 59 11.56 -0.96 4.66
N GLU A 60 10.73 -1.98 4.79
CA GLU A 60 11.15 -3.37 4.98
C GLU A 60 11.13 -4.10 3.65
N PHE A 61 12.23 -4.75 3.29
CA PHE A 61 12.37 -5.45 2.02
C PHE A 61 12.29 -6.96 2.20
N ASP A 62 11.35 -7.57 1.52
CA ASP A 62 11.35 -8.99 1.24
C ASP A 62 11.91 -9.22 -0.17
N ARG A 63 13.19 -9.55 -0.23
CA ARG A 63 13.92 -9.73 -1.50
C ARG A 63 13.53 -11.01 -2.24
N ASN A 64 13.04 -12.01 -1.52
CA ASN A 64 12.65 -13.28 -2.12
C ASN A 64 11.38 -13.11 -2.97
N ASN A 65 10.45 -12.29 -2.49
CA ASN A 65 9.15 -12.05 -3.13
C ASN A 65 9.08 -10.69 -3.84
N GLN A 66 10.19 -9.97 -3.94
CA GLN A 66 10.24 -8.61 -4.50
C GLN A 66 9.15 -7.69 -3.93
N ARG A 67 8.89 -7.82 -2.61
CA ARG A 67 7.91 -7.04 -1.88
C ARG A 67 8.61 -6.03 -0.98
N ALA A 68 8.07 -4.83 -0.89
CA ALA A 68 8.53 -3.80 0.03
C ALA A 68 7.36 -3.26 0.84
N ARG A 69 7.45 -3.39 2.18
CA ARG A 69 6.50 -2.78 3.10
C ARG A 69 6.98 -1.38 3.43
N VAL A 70 6.19 -0.42 3.05
CA VAL A 70 6.49 1.00 3.22
C VAL A 70 5.68 1.52 4.39
N ILE A 71 6.37 1.86 5.47
CA ILE A 71 5.76 2.38 6.68
C ILE A 71 5.75 3.90 6.61
N VAL A 72 4.55 4.48 6.75
CA VAL A 72 4.33 5.92 6.66
C VAL A 72 3.58 6.42 7.90
N PRO A 73 3.74 7.72 8.25
CA PRO A 73 2.89 8.37 9.24
C PRO A 73 1.40 8.32 8.85
N GLU A 74 0.51 8.36 9.82
CA GLU A 74 -0.94 8.22 9.60
C GLU A 74 -1.50 9.29 8.66
N ASP A 75 -1.04 10.52 8.77
CA ASP A 75 -1.42 11.65 7.92
C ASP A 75 -0.90 11.52 6.49
N GLN A 76 0.16 10.74 6.25
CA GLN A 76 0.77 10.50 4.94
C GLN A 76 0.17 9.31 4.19
N LEU A 77 -0.58 8.43 4.87
CA LEU A 77 -1.10 7.19 4.28
C LEU A 77 -1.93 7.43 3.02
N SER A 78 -2.89 8.36 3.09
CA SER A 78 -3.76 8.67 1.95
C SER A 78 -3.00 9.27 0.77
N LEU A 79 -1.97 10.06 1.04
CA LEU A 79 -1.11 10.67 0.02
C LEU A 79 -0.25 9.61 -0.66
N ALA A 80 0.37 8.72 0.11
CA ALA A 80 1.21 7.64 -0.40
C ALA A 80 0.42 6.66 -1.27
N ILE A 81 -0.79 6.27 -0.84
CA ILE A 81 -1.67 5.38 -1.63
C ILE A 81 -2.20 6.10 -2.87
N GLY A 82 -2.59 7.37 -2.73
CA GLY A 82 -3.20 8.16 -3.78
C GLY A 82 -4.64 7.79 -4.10
N ARG A 83 -5.29 8.58 -4.94
CA ARG A 83 -6.69 8.35 -5.34
C ARG A 83 -6.85 6.97 -6.00
N LYS A 84 -7.72 6.12 -5.45
CA LYS A 84 -7.95 4.75 -5.92
C LYS A 84 -6.68 3.89 -6.03
N GLY A 85 -5.68 4.15 -5.19
CA GLY A 85 -4.42 3.42 -5.21
C GLY A 85 -3.51 3.75 -6.41
N GLN A 86 -3.68 4.90 -7.04
CA GLN A 86 -2.94 5.26 -8.25
C GLN A 86 -1.44 5.42 -7.96
N ASN A 87 -1.06 6.12 -6.89
CA ASN A 87 0.34 6.39 -6.60
C ASN A 87 1.08 5.09 -6.28
N VAL A 88 0.55 4.26 -5.37
CA VAL A 88 1.20 2.99 -5.03
C VAL A 88 1.34 2.07 -6.25
N ARG A 89 0.30 2.00 -7.11
CA ARG A 89 0.34 1.16 -8.31
C ARG A 89 1.37 1.64 -9.33
N LEU A 90 1.47 2.95 -9.56
CA LEU A 90 2.47 3.53 -10.46
C LEU A 90 3.89 3.34 -9.91
N SER A 91 4.09 3.60 -8.61
CA SER A 91 5.37 3.40 -7.94
C SER A 91 5.82 1.94 -7.95
N SER A 92 4.90 1.00 -7.72
CA SER A 92 5.20 -0.45 -7.84
C SER A 92 5.67 -0.80 -9.25
N ARG A 93 4.97 -0.36 -10.28
CA ARG A 93 5.38 -0.62 -11.68
C ARG A 93 6.70 0.02 -12.04
N LEU A 94 6.94 1.24 -11.57
CA LEU A 94 8.15 2.00 -11.85
C LEU A 94 9.39 1.38 -11.20
N THR A 95 9.25 0.95 -9.94
CA THR A 95 10.38 0.44 -9.14
C THR A 95 10.62 -1.06 -9.32
N GLY A 96 9.62 -1.80 -9.84
CA GLY A 96 9.65 -3.26 -9.95
C GLY A 96 9.41 -3.99 -8.62
N TRP A 97 9.06 -3.26 -7.56
CA TRP A 97 8.74 -3.83 -6.26
C TRP A 97 7.23 -3.82 -6.02
N ASN A 98 6.70 -4.88 -5.45
CA ASN A 98 5.33 -4.90 -4.96
C ASN A 98 5.27 -4.11 -3.64
N LEU A 99 4.62 -2.93 -3.67
CA LEU A 99 4.60 -2.00 -2.54
C LEU A 99 3.34 -2.20 -1.70
N ASP A 100 3.54 -2.52 -0.41
CA ASP A 100 2.49 -2.54 0.61
C ASP A 100 2.68 -1.30 1.51
N ILE A 101 1.75 -0.34 1.43
CA ILE A 101 1.83 0.89 2.22
C ILE A 101 0.94 0.76 3.45
N MET A 102 1.51 1.01 4.61
CA MET A 102 0.81 0.90 5.88
C MET A 102 1.36 1.86 6.93
N THR A 103 0.56 2.13 7.96
CA THR A 103 1.02 2.88 9.13
C THR A 103 1.77 1.98 10.12
N ILE A 104 2.47 2.57 11.08
CA ILE A 104 3.16 1.82 12.13
C ILE A 104 2.19 0.96 12.95
N ASN A 105 0.98 1.48 13.20
CA ASN A 105 -0.06 0.76 13.93
C ASN A 105 -0.57 -0.45 13.14
N GLN A 106 -0.83 -0.27 11.85
CA GLN A 106 -1.23 -1.35 10.93
C GLN A 106 -0.12 -2.40 10.81
N HIS A 107 1.13 -1.98 10.70
CA HIS A 107 2.28 -2.88 10.65
C HIS A 107 2.42 -3.70 11.94
N SER A 108 2.29 -3.06 13.10
CA SER A 108 2.33 -3.75 14.39
C SER A 108 1.20 -4.76 14.54
N ALA A 109 -0.03 -4.38 14.17
CA ALA A 109 -1.18 -5.28 14.18
C ALA A 109 -1.01 -6.45 13.20
N TRP A 110 -0.47 -6.19 12.01
CA TRP A 110 -0.18 -7.22 11.02
C TRP A 110 0.87 -8.23 11.54
N ARG A 111 1.97 -7.75 12.14
CA ARG A 111 3.00 -8.62 12.75
C ARG A 111 2.44 -9.44 13.90
N GLU A 112 1.63 -8.83 14.77
CA GLU A 112 1.02 -9.55 15.90
C GLU A 112 0.06 -10.64 15.41
N LYS A 113 -0.76 -10.33 14.41
CA LYS A 113 -1.66 -11.32 13.77
C LYS A 113 -0.87 -12.47 13.16
N GLY A 114 0.18 -12.18 12.42
CA GLY A 114 1.06 -13.19 11.85
C GLY A 114 1.72 -14.06 12.92
N ARG A 115 2.18 -13.45 14.03
CA ARG A 115 2.74 -14.19 15.16
C ARG A 115 1.73 -15.15 15.78
N GLN A 116 0.48 -14.74 15.93
CA GLN A 116 -0.60 -15.60 16.41
C GLN A 116 -0.89 -16.74 15.43
N GLU A 117 -0.91 -16.47 14.12
CA GLU A 117 -1.05 -17.50 13.09
C GLU A 117 0.05 -18.56 13.20
N ILE A 118 1.31 -18.15 13.24
CA ILE A 118 2.44 -19.06 13.37
C ILE A 118 2.43 -19.81 14.72
N ALA A 119 2.03 -19.15 15.80
CA ALA A 119 1.91 -19.77 17.12
C ALA A 119 0.78 -20.82 17.19
N SER A 120 -0.23 -20.71 16.33
CA SER A 120 -1.33 -21.68 16.25
C SER A 120 -0.96 -22.97 15.52
N LEU A 121 0.21 -23.03 14.87
CA LEU A 121 0.67 -24.20 14.13
C LEU A 121 0.83 -25.42 15.03
N PRO A 122 0.37 -26.61 14.61
CA PRO A 122 0.40 -27.79 15.43
C PRO A 122 1.85 -28.24 15.75
N GLY A 123 2.15 -28.43 17.04
CA GLY A 123 3.44 -28.95 17.53
C GLY A 123 4.66 -28.09 17.18
N VAL A 124 4.47 -26.78 17.03
CA VAL A 124 5.55 -25.81 16.84
C VAL A 124 5.79 -25.10 18.18
N GLY A 125 6.98 -25.31 18.74
CA GLY A 125 7.41 -24.64 19.98
C GLY A 125 8.00 -23.27 19.70
N GLU A 126 8.14 -22.46 20.77
CA GLU A 126 8.61 -21.08 20.69
C GLU A 126 9.96 -20.91 19.97
N ALA A 127 10.90 -21.82 20.21
CA ALA A 127 12.20 -21.81 19.52
C ALA A 127 12.04 -22.02 18.00
N THR A 128 11.12 -22.88 17.57
CA THR A 128 10.84 -23.12 16.15
C THR A 128 10.10 -21.93 15.53
N ILE A 129 9.17 -21.30 16.26
CA ILE A 129 8.50 -20.07 15.86
C ILE A 129 9.52 -18.97 15.55
N ASN A 130 10.49 -18.76 16.47
CA ASN A 130 11.54 -17.78 16.26
C ASN A 130 12.41 -18.11 15.02
N ASN A 131 12.74 -19.38 14.81
CA ASN A 131 13.48 -19.81 13.61
C ASN A 131 12.66 -19.59 12.34
N MET A 132 11.33 -19.76 12.37
CA MET A 132 10.43 -19.46 11.25
C MET A 132 10.45 -17.97 10.91
N PHE A 133 10.36 -17.08 11.90
CA PHE A 133 10.47 -15.63 11.69
C PHE A 133 11.81 -15.23 11.07
N ILE A 134 12.93 -15.78 11.57
CA ILE A 134 14.28 -15.54 11.01
C ILE A 134 14.36 -16.01 9.55
N ALA A 135 13.65 -17.09 9.20
CA ALA A 135 13.61 -17.63 7.84
C ALA A 135 12.62 -16.91 6.91
N GLY A 136 11.90 -15.89 7.41
CA GLY A 136 10.95 -15.08 6.63
C GLY A 136 9.50 -15.59 6.62
N PHE A 137 9.15 -16.53 7.50
CA PHE A 137 7.78 -17.00 7.67
C PHE A 137 7.08 -16.18 8.75
N GLU A 138 6.31 -15.20 8.36
CA GLU A 138 5.64 -14.26 9.26
C GLU A 138 4.11 -14.47 9.32
N SER A 139 3.56 -15.25 8.37
CA SER A 139 2.12 -15.51 8.25
C SER A 139 1.85 -16.86 7.58
N PHE A 140 0.59 -17.31 7.58
CA PHE A 140 0.15 -18.47 6.78
C PHE A 140 0.36 -18.25 5.27
N HIS A 141 0.23 -17.02 4.81
CA HIS A 141 0.49 -16.69 3.42
C HIS A 141 1.94 -16.98 3.02
N ASP A 142 2.91 -16.59 3.86
CA ASP A 142 4.33 -16.83 3.58
C ASP A 142 4.64 -18.33 3.57
N ILE A 143 3.97 -19.12 4.43
CA ILE A 143 4.10 -20.58 4.41
C ILE A 143 3.65 -21.17 3.06
N MET A 144 2.56 -20.66 2.50
CA MET A 144 2.05 -21.10 1.20
C MET A 144 2.96 -20.66 0.05
N GLU A 145 3.46 -19.43 0.10
CA GLU A 145 4.26 -18.83 -0.97
C GLU A 145 5.67 -19.43 -1.02
N LEU A 146 6.35 -19.56 0.12
CA LEU A 146 7.69 -20.11 0.24
C LEU A 146 7.73 -21.65 0.14
N GLY A 147 6.62 -22.30 0.44
CA GLY A 147 6.41 -23.72 0.22
C GLY A 147 7.08 -24.66 1.23
N ILE A 148 6.85 -25.95 1.02
CA ILE A 148 7.28 -27.03 1.94
C ILE A 148 8.81 -27.15 1.99
N ASP A 149 9.49 -26.95 0.87
CA ASP A 149 10.94 -27.16 0.80
C ASP A 149 11.71 -26.17 1.67
N ARG A 150 11.27 -24.92 1.69
CA ARG A 150 11.82 -23.90 2.59
C ARG A 150 11.51 -24.19 4.06
N LEU A 151 10.35 -24.76 4.37
CA LEU A 151 10.00 -25.19 5.73
C LEU A 151 10.95 -26.29 6.26
N LYS A 152 11.39 -27.21 5.41
CA LYS A 152 12.33 -28.28 5.76
C LYS A 152 13.72 -27.77 6.14
N GLU A 153 14.10 -26.59 5.66
CA GLU A 153 15.39 -25.97 6.00
C GLU A 153 15.41 -25.41 7.44
N ILE A 154 14.25 -25.27 8.07
CA ILE A 154 14.15 -24.70 9.42
C ILE A 154 14.54 -25.74 10.47
N LYS A 155 15.47 -25.35 11.31
CA LYS A 155 15.89 -26.21 12.45
C LYS A 155 14.69 -26.54 13.36
N GLY A 156 14.41 -27.82 13.49
CA GLY A 156 13.29 -28.33 14.29
C GLY A 156 12.04 -28.71 13.49
N ILE A 157 12.06 -28.58 12.19
CA ILE A 157 10.96 -29.00 11.29
C ILE A 157 11.43 -30.17 10.41
N ALA A 158 10.95 -31.37 10.72
CA ALA A 158 11.18 -32.56 9.91
C ALA A 158 10.16 -32.60 8.73
N GLU A 159 10.43 -33.41 7.70
CA GLU A 159 9.63 -33.48 6.49
C GLU A 159 8.12 -33.73 6.73
N LYS A 160 7.78 -34.67 7.59
CA LYS A 160 6.37 -34.92 7.98
C LYS A 160 5.73 -33.70 8.62
N LYS A 161 6.50 -33.00 9.45
CA LYS A 161 6.06 -31.80 10.15
C LYS A 161 5.88 -30.63 9.19
N ALA A 162 6.78 -30.46 8.22
CA ALA A 162 6.65 -29.44 7.19
C ALA A 162 5.35 -29.59 6.40
N LEU A 163 4.98 -30.82 6.03
CA LEU A 163 3.73 -31.10 5.33
C LEU A 163 2.50 -30.81 6.21
N GLU A 164 2.53 -31.18 7.49
CA GLU A 164 1.45 -30.89 8.44
C GLU A 164 1.24 -29.39 8.62
N ILE A 165 2.34 -28.65 8.82
CA ILE A 165 2.34 -27.18 8.93
C ILE A 165 1.77 -26.55 7.66
N TYR A 166 2.23 -26.97 6.49
CA TYR A 166 1.78 -26.44 5.21
C TYR A 166 0.28 -26.63 5.01
N ASN A 167 -0.22 -27.84 5.23
CA ASN A 167 -1.64 -28.15 5.09
C ASN A 167 -2.51 -27.35 6.07
N PHE A 168 -2.04 -27.20 7.31
CA PHE A 168 -2.72 -26.39 8.32
C PHE A 168 -2.79 -24.91 7.92
N ALA A 169 -1.67 -24.38 7.42
CA ALA A 169 -1.62 -22.99 6.95
C ALA A 169 -2.56 -22.75 5.76
N VAL A 170 -2.61 -23.66 4.78
CA VAL A 170 -3.54 -23.58 3.65
C VAL A 170 -4.99 -23.55 4.11
N GLU A 171 -5.37 -24.42 5.05
CA GLU A 171 -6.72 -24.45 5.60
C GLU A 171 -7.07 -23.18 6.38
N GLY A 172 -6.14 -22.71 7.22
CA GLY A 172 -6.29 -21.48 7.99
C GLY A 172 -6.42 -20.24 7.09
N TYR A 173 -5.63 -20.17 6.05
CA TYR A 173 -5.68 -19.08 5.07
C TYR A 173 -7.01 -19.06 4.29
N ARG A 174 -7.51 -20.22 3.86
CA ARG A 174 -8.82 -20.32 3.20
C ARG A 174 -9.97 -19.87 4.09
N LYS A 175 -9.99 -20.33 5.35
CA LYS A 175 -11.01 -19.90 6.33
C LYS A 175 -10.99 -18.37 6.53
N ARG A 176 -9.82 -17.77 6.53
CA ARG A 176 -9.66 -16.31 6.64
C ARG A 176 -10.24 -15.58 5.44
N LEU A 177 -9.96 -16.02 4.22
CA LEU A 177 -10.51 -15.41 2.99
C LEU A 177 -12.05 -15.48 2.97
N ASP A 178 -12.63 -16.58 3.47
CA ASP A 178 -14.09 -16.73 3.58
C ASP A 178 -14.69 -15.75 4.60
N VAL A 179 -14.01 -15.48 5.72
CA VAL A 179 -14.43 -14.51 6.74
C VAL A 179 -14.31 -13.09 6.21
N ASP A 180 -13.14 -12.71 5.66
CA ASP A 180 -12.92 -11.39 5.10
C ASP A 180 -13.93 -11.07 3.96
N SER A 181 -14.30 -12.09 3.17
CA SER A 181 -15.31 -11.95 2.11
C SER A 181 -16.71 -11.70 2.66
N ARG A 182 -17.08 -12.30 3.78
CA ARG A 182 -18.38 -12.10 4.44
C ARG A 182 -18.48 -10.73 5.08
N GLU A 183 -17.44 -10.29 5.79
CA GLU A 183 -17.39 -8.95 6.39
C GLU A 183 -17.50 -7.84 5.34
N VAL A 184 -16.87 -8.01 4.18
CA VAL A 184 -16.99 -7.04 3.06
C VAL A 184 -18.40 -6.99 2.49
N VAL A 185 -19.11 -8.13 2.42
CA VAL A 185 -20.50 -8.19 1.93
C VAL A 185 -21.46 -7.56 2.95
N GLU A 186 -21.28 -7.83 4.24
CA GLU A 186 -22.09 -7.24 5.31
C GLU A 186 -21.88 -5.72 5.39
N ALA A 187 -20.65 -5.23 5.33
CA ALA A 187 -20.34 -3.80 5.34
C ALA A 187 -20.89 -3.05 4.12
N LYS A 188 -21.02 -3.72 2.95
CA LYS A 188 -21.70 -3.15 1.79
C LYS A 188 -23.21 -3.14 1.96
N GLY A 189 -23.80 -4.21 2.51
CA GLY A 189 -25.24 -4.29 2.76
C GLY A 189 -25.74 -3.22 3.74
N GLU A 190 -24.95 -2.87 4.76
CA GLU A 190 -25.27 -1.80 5.71
C GLU A 190 -25.18 -0.40 5.11
N ARG A 191 -24.32 -0.17 4.11
CA ARG A 191 -24.23 1.11 3.41
C ARG A 191 -25.39 1.34 2.45
N ASP A 192 -25.88 0.29 1.81
CA ASP A 192 -27.03 0.35 0.88
C ASP A 192 -28.37 0.38 1.64
N ALA A 193 -28.41 0.00 2.92
CA ALA A 193 -29.60 0.00 3.78
C ALA A 193 -29.84 1.33 4.51
N ARG A 194 -28.99 2.35 4.38
CA ARG A 194 -29.26 3.67 4.95
C ARG A 194 -30.34 4.38 4.12
N PRO A 195 -31.54 4.66 4.65
CA PRO A 195 -32.55 5.42 3.93
C PRO A 195 -32.04 6.85 3.68
N GLU A 196 -32.13 7.28 2.44
CA GLU A 196 -31.95 8.68 2.08
C GLU A 196 -32.91 9.53 2.93
N SER A 197 -32.38 10.26 3.89
CA SER A 197 -33.15 11.20 4.68
C SER A 197 -33.67 12.29 3.75
N SER A 198 -34.98 12.25 3.58
CA SER A 198 -35.86 13.21 2.93
C SER A 198 -35.29 14.62 2.83
N GLY A 199 -35.18 15.11 1.61
CA GLY A 199 -34.96 16.51 1.32
C GLY A 199 -36.08 17.37 1.89
N ALA A 200 -35.72 18.29 2.76
CA ALA A 200 -36.55 19.41 3.12
C ALA A 200 -36.49 20.42 1.97
N ALA A 201 -37.65 20.71 1.42
CA ALA A 201 -37.88 21.76 0.41
C ALA A 201 -37.49 23.14 0.97
N PRO A 202 -36.95 24.05 0.16
CA PRO A 202 -36.77 25.42 0.59
C PRO A 202 -38.12 26.16 0.58
N ALA A 203 -38.43 26.80 1.69
CA ALA A 203 -39.55 27.72 1.80
C ALA A 203 -39.27 28.97 0.98
N GLU A 204 -40.27 29.33 0.18
CA GLU A 204 -40.44 30.64 -0.47
C GLU A 204 -40.46 31.74 0.62
N ALA A 205 -39.65 32.77 0.42
CA ALA A 205 -39.83 34.03 1.14
C ALA A 205 -40.00 35.16 0.11
N GLU A 206 -41.14 35.78 0.22
CA GLU A 206 -41.69 36.83 -0.58
C GLU A 206 -40.80 38.07 -0.69
N ASP A 207 -40.95 38.66 -1.80
CA ASP A 207 -40.73 40.02 -2.26
C ASP A 207 -41.11 41.12 -1.21
N ALA A 208 -40.23 42.04 -0.98
CA ALA A 208 -40.55 43.41 -0.57
C ALA A 208 -39.45 44.35 -1.06
N GLY A 209 -39.81 45.10 -2.07
CA GLY A 209 -39.03 46.17 -2.64
C GLY A 209 -38.73 47.29 -1.67
N ASN A 210 -37.67 48.01 -1.92
CA ASN A 210 -37.71 49.47 -1.88
C ASN A 210 -36.51 50.10 -2.56
N GLU A 211 -36.84 51.01 -3.36
CA GLU A 211 -36.23 52.13 -4.06
C GLU A 211 -34.85 52.64 -3.60
N SER A 212 -34.15 53.03 -4.69
CA SER A 212 -32.99 53.96 -4.67
C SER A 212 -33.35 55.38 -4.11
N PRO A 213 -32.41 56.25 -3.77
CA PRO A 213 -31.72 57.08 -4.77
C PRO A 213 -30.27 57.44 -4.48
N VAL A 214 -29.50 57.58 -5.57
CA VAL A 214 -28.67 58.65 -6.10
C VAL A 214 -27.90 59.61 -5.16
N ASP A 215 -26.66 59.90 -5.63
CA ASP A 215 -25.71 61.01 -5.31
C ASP A 215 -24.69 60.73 -4.16
N ILE A 216 -23.43 60.82 -4.43
CA ILE A 216 -22.50 61.74 -5.10
C ILE A 216 -21.23 61.00 -5.50
#